data_989dc482edda7ac4c7afd9293f5c98f1
#
_entry.id   989dc482edda7ac4c7afd9293f5c98f1
#
_cell.length_a   1.000
_cell.length_b   1.000
_cell.length_c   1.000
_cell.angle_alpha   90.00
_cell.angle_beta   90.00
_cell.angle_gamma   90.00
#
_symmetry.space_group_name_H-M   'P 1'
#
loop_
_entity.id
_entity.type
_entity.pdbx_description
1 polymer ?
#
loop_
_entity_poly.entity_id
_entity_poly.type
_entity_poly.pdbx_seq_one_letter_code
_entity_poly.pdbx_strand_id
1 'polypeptide(L)'
;MADLKSLFVTRLYRAALSDHGPSVNMQELEASCYSIAEDDEAGQDWCEDNGYPGYTSYASLTDLPWRFPIFADIVAALDAHVAAFVEDLEFDLDGGSLKLEDIWINILPEGGAHGSHLHPHSVISGTFYVAMPDGTSALKLEDPRSSRMMAAPTRRKGAREELQVFHRAQPAAGDVLLWESWLRHEVPMNPAEDDRISISFNYSWAHAT
;
A
#
# COMPACT_ATOMS: atom_id res chain seq x y z
N MET A 1 29.96 -18.92 21.73
CA MET A 1 28.62 -18.80 21.07
C MET A 1 28.81 -18.09 19.73
N ALA A 2 28.12 -18.50 18.68
CA ALA A 2 28.20 -17.82 17.38
C ALA A 2 27.52 -16.44 17.47
N ASP A 3 28.14 -15.41 16.88
CA ASP A 3 27.52 -14.11 16.67
C ASP A 3 26.68 -14.16 15.37
N LEU A 4 25.36 -13.88 15.48
CA LEU A 4 24.43 -13.91 14.35
C LEU A 4 23.87 -12.52 14.13
N LYS A 5 24.07 -11.99 12.93
CA LYS A 5 23.60 -10.66 12.52
C LYS A 5 22.54 -10.80 11.44
N SER A 6 21.47 -9.97 11.50
CA SER A 6 20.54 -9.75 10.40
C SER A 6 21.15 -8.72 9.45
N LEU A 7 21.29 -9.10 8.17
CA LEU A 7 21.83 -8.24 7.12
C LEU A 7 20.77 -8.07 6.02
N PHE A 8 20.77 -6.90 5.37
CA PHE A 8 19.88 -6.60 4.24
C PHE A 8 18.39 -6.77 4.63
N VAL A 9 18.00 -6.14 5.73
CA VAL A 9 16.63 -6.17 6.22
C VAL A 9 15.71 -5.36 5.31
N THR A 10 14.53 -5.92 5.01
CA THR A 10 13.42 -5.19 4.38
C THR A 10 12.58 -4.57 5.49
N ARG A 11 12.27 -3.29 5.36
CA ARG A 11 11.46 -2.56 6.34
C ARG A 11 10.00 -2.49 5.87
N LEU A 12 9.07 -2.70 6.79
CA LEU A 12 7.65 -2.45 6.62
C LEU A 12 7.21 -1.48 7.72
N TYR A 13 6.80 -0.28 7.33
CA TYR A 13 6.24 0.72 8.24
C TYR A 13 4.76 0.42 8.47
N ARG A 14 4.28 0.57 9.71
CA ARG A 14 2.86 0.51 10.08
C ARG A 14 2.57 1.54 11.16
N ALA A 15 1.53 2.34 10.95
CA ALA A 15 1.04 3.32 11.92
C ALA A 15 -0.47 3.56 11.71
N ALA A 16 -1.15 4.16 12.67
CA ALA A 16 -2.46 4.72 12.40
C ALA A 16 -2.30 6.06 11.64
N LEU A 17 -3.15 6.35 10.65
CA LEU A 17 -3.09 7.63 9.93
C LEU A 17 -3.14 8.83 10.89
N SER A 18 -3.91 8.70 11.97
CA SER A 18 -4.06 9.74 13.01
C SER A 18 -2.82 10.00 13.86
N ASP A 19 -1.76 9.19 13.75
CA ASP A 19 -0.51 9.44 14.47
C ASP A 19 0.22 10.67 13.92
N HIS A 20 -0.05 11.03 12.67
CA HIS A 20 0.50 12.20 12.00
C HIS A 20 -0.59 12.90 11.17
N GLY A 21 -1.05 14.05 11.59
CA GLY A 21 -1.97 14.89 10.82
C GLY A 21 -3.41 14.96 11.36
N PRO A 22 -4.35 15.52 10.59
CA PRO A 22 -5.73 15.66 11.00
C PRO A 22 -6.43 14.30 11.12
N SER A 23 -7.44 14.23 11.99
CA SER A 23 -8.33 13.07 12.04
C SER A 23 -9.25 13.07 10.82
N VAL A 24 -9.35 11.94 10.14
CA VAL A 24 -10.24 11.73 9.01
C VAL A 24 -11.51 11.04 9.47
N ASN A 25 -12.67 11.53 9.00
CA ASN A 25 -13.94 10.86 9.22
C ASN A 25 -14.02 9.60 8.33
N MET A 26 -13.80 8.44 8.91
CA MET A 26 -13.73 7.18 8.17
C MET A 26 -15.04 6.81 7.47
N GLN A 27 -16.21 7.13 8.06
CA GLN A 27 -17.52 6.85 7.42
C GLN A 27 -17.74 7.75 6.19
N GLU A 28 -17.38 9.03 6.29
CA GLU A 28 -17.46 9.97 5.17
C GLU A 28 -16.49 9.57 4.05
N LEU A 29 -15.28 9.13 4.41
CA LEU A 29 -14.29 8.67 3.44
C LEU A 29 -14.74 7.40 2.71
N GLU A 30 -15.29 6.43 3.44
CA GLU A 30 -15.84 5.21 2.86
C GLU A 30 -16.98 5.52 1.88
N ALA A 31 -17.94 6.37 2.29
CA ALA A 31 -19.02 6.83 1.43
C ALA A 31 -18.50 7.57 0.19
N SER A 32 -17.45 8.39 0.35
CA SER A 32 -16.80 9.09 -0.75
C SER A 32 -16.13 8.13 -1.74
N CYS A 33 -15.47 7.07 -1.24
CA CYS A 33 -14.87 6.04 -2.10
C CYS A 33 -15.92 5.35 -2.99
N TYR A 34 -17.06 5.00 -2.42
CA TYR A 34 -18.16 4.41 -3.21
C TYR A 34 -18.75 5.40 -4.20
N SER A 35 -19.06 6.63 -3.78
CA SER A 35 -19.62 7.64 -4.69
C SER A 35 -18.70 7.95 -5.86
N ILE A 36 -17.38 8.05 -5.60
CA ILE A 36 -16.39 8.27 -6.66
C ILE A 36 -16.35 7.06 -7.61
N ALA A 37 -16.40 5.84 -7.08
CA ALA A 37 -16.40 4.64 -7.91
C ALA A 37 -17.66 4.51 -8.78
N GLU A 38 -18.82 4.95 -8.28
CA GLU A 38 -20.09 4.99 -9.03
C GLU A 38 -20.06 6.02 -10.16
N ASP A 39 -19.40 7.16 -9.96
CA ASP A 39 -19.34 8.27 -10.93
C ASP A 39 -18.16 8.15 -11.92
N ASP A 40 -17.19 7.26 -11.67
CA ASP A 40 -15.99 7.09 -12.50
C ASP A 40 -16.20 6.04 -13.60
N GLU A 41 -16.98 6.39 -14.62
CA GLU A 41 -17.24 5.52 -15.79
C GLU A 41 -15.92 5.05 -16.43
N ALA A 42 -14.92 5.92 -16.57
CA ALA A 42 -13.63 5.59 -17.18
C ALA A 42 -12.84 4.54 -16.37
N GLY A 43 -12.90 4.60 -15.04
CA GLY A 43 -12.29 3.60 -14.16
C GLY A 43 -13.02 2.26 -14.22
N GLN A 44 -14.35 2.28 -14.29
CA GLN A 44 -15.16 1.07 -14.44
C GLN A 44 -14.87 0.40 -15.79
N ASP A 45 -14.88 1.15 -16.90
CA ASP A 45 -14.54 0.65 -18.24
C ASP A 45 -13.13 0.04 -18.25
N TRP A 46 -12.15 0.72 -17.63
CA TRP A 46 -10.80 0.19 -17.54
C TRP A 46 -10.75 -1.15 -16.77
N CYS A 47 -11.47 -1.25 -15.66
CA CYS A 47 -11.54 -2.49 -14.88
C CYS A 47 -12.16 -3.64 -15.68
N GLU A 48 -13.23 -3.38 -16.43
CA GLU A 48 -13.88 -4.38 -17.30
C GLU A 48 -12.94 -4.83 -18.43
N ASP A 49 -12.36 -3.89 -19.15
CA ASP A 49 -11.46 -4.15 -20.30
C ASP A 49 -10.21 -4.94 -19.89
N ASN A 50 -9.71 -4.74 -18.66
CA ASN A 50 -8.51 -5.41 -18.16
C ASN A 50 -8.82 -6.63 -17.25
N GLY A 51 -10.10 -6.97 -17.08
CA GLY A 51 -10.51 -8.08 -16.21
C GLY A 51 -10.08 -7.89 -14.76
N TYR A 52 -10.05 -6.64 -14.26
CA TYR A 52 -9.72 -6.35 -12.88
C TYR A 52 -10.90 -6.73 -11.97
N PRO A 53 -10.71 -7.64 -10.99
CA PRO A 53 -11.83 -8.18 -10.20
C PRO A 53 -12.19 -7.24 -9.02
N GLY A 54 -12.73 -6.08 -9.32
CA GLY A 54 -13.10 -5.02 -8.39
C GLY A 54 -13.08 -3.66 -9.07
N TYR A 55 -12.94 -2.58 -8.31
CA TYR A 55 -12.77 -1.24 -8.82
C TYR A 55 -11.39 -0.68 -8.42
N THR A 56 -10.76 0.02 -9.35
CA THR A 56 -9.59 0.86 -9.07
C THR A 56 -9.65 2.14 -9.90
N SER A 57 -9.39 3.27 -9.27
CA SER A 57 -9.30 4.56 -9.97
C SER A 57 -7.89 4.85 -10.55
N TYR A 58 -6.98 3.87 -10.51
CA TYR A 58 -5.57 4.03 -10.91
C TYR A 58 -5.38 4.58 -12.33
N ALA A 59 -6.21 4.17 -13.26
CA ALA A 59 -6.10 4.56 -14.67
C ALA A 59 -6.96 5.78 -15.07
N SER A 60 -7.82 6.26 -14.17
CA SER A 60 -8.84 7.27 -14.48
C SER A 60 -8.71 8.56 -13.70
N LEU A 61 -8.42 8.49 -12.39
CA LEU A 61 -8.40 9.65 -11.51
C LEU A 61 -6.99 9.84 -10.90
N THR A 62 -6.25 10.81 -11.41
CA THR A 62 -4.90 11.15 -10.95
C THR A 62 -4.86 12.37 -10.04
N ASP A 63 -6.02 13.01 -9.80
CA ASP A 63 -6.15 14.31 -9.17
C ASP A 63 -7.09 14.33 -7.94
N LEU A 64 -7.29 13.17 -7.30
CA LEU A 64 -8.15 13.02 -6.12
C LEU A 64 -7.96 14.11 -5.04
N PRO A 65 -6.72 14.46 -4.62
CA PRO A 65 -6.51 15.48 -3.58
C PRO A 65 -6.92 16.88 -4.01
N TRP A 66 -6.92 17.17 -5.31
CA TRP A 66 -7.34 18.45 -5.84
C TRP A 66 -8.87 18.55 -5.97
N ARG A 67 -9.53 17.44 -6.33
CA ARG A 67 -10.98 17.40 -6.52
C ARG A 67 -11.74 17.30 -5.19
N PHE A 68 -11.20 16.55 -4.24
CA PHE A 68 -11.90 16.16 -3.02
C PHE A 68 -11.10 16.58 -1.78
N PRO A 69 -11.59 17.53 -0.95
CA PRO A 69 -10.85 18.05 0.22
C PRO A 69 -10.43 16.95 1.21
N ILE A 70 -11.23 15.89 1.39
CA ILE A 70 -10.91 14.79 2.30
C ILE A 70 -9.62 14.06 1.88
N PHE A 71 -9.31 13.98 0.57
CA PHE A 71 -8.05 13.40 0.09
C PHE A 71 -6.87 14.33 0.30
N ALA A 72 -7.07 15.66 0.30
CA ALA A 72 -6.01 16.59 0.64
C ALA A 72 -5.58 16.46 2.11
N ASP A 73 -6.52 16.22 3.03
CA ASP A 73 -6.22 15.96 4.45
C ASP A 73 -5.47 14.64 4.63
N ILE A 74 -5.87 13.60 3.90
CA ILE A 74 -5.17 12.31 3.88
C ILE A 74 -3.73 12.50 3.39
N VAL A 75 -3.50 13.20 2.29
CA VAL A 75 -2.17 13.45 1.73
C VAL A 75 -1.28 14.19 2.72
N ALA A 76 -1.81 15.20 3.42
CA ALA A 76 -1.05 15.92 4.44
C ALA A 76 -0.57 15.00 5.58
N ALA A 77 -1.39 14.03 5.99
CA ALA A 77 -0.99 13.01 6.97
C ALA A 77 0.03 12.02 6.37
N LEU A 78 -0.20 11.56 5.13
CA LEU A 78 0.70 10.62 4.44
C LEU A 78 2.09 11.22 4.22
N ASP A 79 2.20 12.51 3.88
CA ASP A 79 3.49 13.21 3.76
C ASP A 79 4.31 13.11 5.05
N ALA A 80 3.66 13.24 6.21
CA ALA A 80 4.33 13.12 7.50
C ALA A 80 4.74 11.66 7.82
N HIS A 81 3.90 10.67 7.50
CA HIS A 81 4.25 9.26 7.64
C HIS A 81 5.42 8.86 6.72
N VAL A 82 5.42 9.33 5.47
CA VAL A 82 6.51 9.09 4.52
C VAL A 82 7.80 9.74 5.01
N ALA A 83 7.75 10.97 5.54
CA ALA A 83 8.92 11.61 6.11
C ALA A 83 9.50 10.81 7.29
N ALA A 84 8.65 10.29 8.19
CA ALA A 84 9.09 9.44 9.29
C ALA A 84 9.72 8.12 8.81
N PHE A 85 9.19 7.53 7.73
CA PHE A 85 9.76 6.31 7.16
C PHE A 85 11.09 6.57 6.44
N VAL A 86 11.24 7.71 5.76
CA VAL A 86 12.51 8.16 5.16
C VAL A 86 13.62 8.23 6.21
N GLU A 87 13.33 8.79 7.40
CA GLU A 87 14.28 8.85 8.53
C GLU A 87 14.65 7.44 9.04
N ASP A 88 13.67 6.51 9.15
CA ASP A 88 13.95 5.12 9.56
C ASP A 88 14.79 4.35 8.52
N LEU A 89 14.61 4.67 7.23
CA LEU A 89 15.40 4.10 6.13
C LEU A 89 16.79 4.75 5.97
N GLU A 90 17.08 5.83 6.71
CA GLU A 90 18.33 6.59 6.62
C GLU A 90 18.65 7.07 5.18
N PHE A 91 17.62 7.46 4.41
CA PHE A 91 17.82 7.94 3.05
C PHE A 91 18.49 9.30 3.02
N ASP A 92 19.57 9.42 2.24
CA ASP A 92 20.15 10.70 1.87
C ASP A 92 19.46 11.20 0.60
N LEU A 93 18.61 12.21 0.74
CA LEU A 93 17.87 12.81 -0.37
C LEU A 93 18.61 13.96 -1.06
N ASP A 94 19.88 14.24 -0.68
CA ASP A 94 20.75 15.27 -1.27
C ASP A 94 20.03 16.64 -1.37
N GLY A 95 19.35 17.05 -0.29
CA GLY A 95 18.57 18.29 -0.22
C GLY A 95 17.24 18.26 -0.98
N GLY A 96 16.90 17.17 -1.65
CA GLY A 96 15.60 16.92 -2.26
C GLY A 96 14.54 16.46 -1.25
N SER A 97 13.41 16.00 -1.76
CA SER A 97 12.31 15.45 -0.94
C SER A 97 11.55 14.38 -1.70
N LEU A 98 10.84 13.51 -0.99
CA LEU A 98 9.84 12.67 -1.62
C LEU A 98 8.55 13.45 -1.81
N LYS A 99 7.90 13.27 -2.98
CA LYS A 99 6.65 13.90 -3.36
C LYS A 99 5.64 12.84 -3.78
N LEU A 100 4.39 13.05 -3.39
CA LEU A 100 3.28 12.23 -3.89
C LEU A 100 3.25 12.34 -5.42
N GLU A 101 3.28 11.20 -6.09
CA GLU A 101 3.17 11.07 -7.56
C GLU A 101 1.77 10.60 -7.94
N ASP A 102 1.33 9.51 -7.33
CA ASP A 102 0.04 8.88 -7.60
C ASP A 102 -0.72 8.59 -6.31
N ILE A 103 -2.04 8.71 -6.35
CA ILE A 103 -2.96 8.26 -5.30
C ILE A 103 -4.24 7.74 -5.95
N TRP A 104 -4.73 6.58 -5.52
CA TRP A 104 -5.92 5.96 -6.11
C TRP A 104 -6.70 5.11 -5.11
N ILE A 105 -7.99 4.94 -5.38
CA ILE A 105 -8.92 4.11 -4.61
C ILE A 105 -8.90 2.69 -5.16
N ASN A 106 -9.00 1.69 -4.28
CA ASN A 106 -9.28 0.30 -4.64
C ASN A 106 -10.45 -0.22 -3.78
N ILE A 107 -11.44 -0.81 -4.44
CA ILE A 107 -12.56 -1.53 -3.81
C ILE A 107 -12.52 -2.96 -4.31
N LEU A 108 -12.29 -3.90 -3.39
CA LEU A 108 -12.19 -5.33 -3.70
C LEU A 108 -13.36 -6.06 -3.04
N PRO A 109 -14.41 -6.42 -3.79
CA PRO A 109 -15.52 -7.22 -3.30
C PRO A 109 -15.09 -8.66 -3.01
N GLU A 110 -16.05 -9.51 -2.61
CA GLU A 110 -15.83 -10.95 -2.55
C GLU A 110 -15.27 -11.47 -3.89
N GLY A 111 -14.19 -12.25 -3.81
CA GLY A 111 -13.47 -12.73 -4.99
C GLY A 111 -12.51 -11.71 -5.62
N GLY A 112 -12.56 -10.44 -5.22
CA GLY A 112 -11.66 -9.39 -5.67
C GLY A 112 -10.20 -9.65 -5.25
N ALA A 113 -9.25 -9.30 -6.10
CA ALA A 113 -7.83 -9.51 -5.85
C ALA A 113 -6.99 -8.45 -6.55
N HIS A 114 -5.75 -8.26 -6.12
CA HIS A 114 -4.77 -7.48 -6.84
C HIS A 114 -3.51 -8.31 -7.06
N GLY A 115 -3.17 -8.54 -8.33
CA GLY A 115 -2.07 -9.43 -8.72
C GLY A 115 -0.70 -8.99 -8.23
N SER A 116 0.25 -9.90 -8.21
CA SER A 116 1.62 -9.64 -7.75
C SER A 116 2.36 -8.65 -8.65
N HIS A 117 2.80 -7.53 -8.09
CA HIS A 117 3.44 -6.42 -8.81
C HIS A 117 4.45 -5.66 -7.94
N LEU A 118 5.08 -4.64 -8.51
CA LEU A 118 5.93 -3.66 -7.86
C LEU A 118 5.80 -2.32 -8.59
N HIS A 119 6.35 -1.22 -8.04
CA HIS A 119 6.25 0.13 -8.60
C HIS A 119 7.64 0.64 -9.02
N PRO A 120 8.10 0.37 -10.27
CA PRO A 120 9.51 0.51 -10.66
C PRO A 120 10.02 1.96 -10.73
N HIS A 121 9.15 2.96 -10.76
CA HIS A 121 9.53 4.38 -10.89
C HIS A 121 9.39 5.17 -9.58
N SER A 122 8.84 4.54 -8.55
CA SER A 122 8.61 5.17 -7.25
C SER A 122 9.66 4.74 -6.22
N VAL A 123 9.82 5.50 -5.15
CA VAL A 123 10.76 5.24 -4.05
C VAL A 123 10.05 4.56 -2.89
N ILE A 124 8.94 5.15 -2.43
CA ILE A 124 8.07 4.60 -1.38
C ILE A 124 6.68 4.40 -1.95
N SER A 125 6.13 3.24 -1.75
CA SER A 125 4.73 2.90 -1.98
C SER A 125 4.03 2.64 -0.67
N GLY A 126 2.73 2.86 -0.65
CA GLY A 126 1.95 2.61 0.55
C GLY A 126 0.48 2.40 0.27
N THR A 127 -0.20 1.99 1.33
CA THR A 127 -1.65 1.84 1.31
C THR A 127 -2.23 2.29 2.65
N PHE A 128 -3.24 3.14 2.58
CA PHE A 128 -4.11 3.51 3.69
C PHE A 128 -5.40 2.67 3.61
N TYR A 129 -5.81 2.10 4.73
CA TYR A 129 -6.93 1.16 4.78
C TYR A 129 -8.19 1.84 5.29
N VAL A 130 -9.21 1.97 4.42
CA VAL A 130 -10.49 2.63 4.71
C VAL A 130 -11.45 1.67 5.36
N ALA A 131 -11.68 0.50 4.75
CA ALA A 131 -12.52 -0.56 5.29
C ALA A 131 -11.81 -1.91 5.21
N MET A 132 -11.77 -2.60 6.34
CA MET A 132 -11.16 -3.93 6.50
C MET A 132 -12.09 -4.84 7.30
N PRO A 133 -13.21 -5.31 6.69
CA PRO A 133 -14.10 -6.25 7.33
C PRO A 133 -13.41 -7.54 7.77
N ASP A 134 -14.00 -8.21 8.75
CA ASP A 134 -13.47 -9.48 9.27
C ASP A 134 -13.33 -10.52 8.15
N GLY A 135 -12.19 -11.16 8.07
CA GLY A 135 -11.92 -12.18 7.07
C GLY A 135 -11.31 -11.67 5.75
N THR A 136 -11.22 -10.34 5.55
CA THR A 136 -10.59 -9.80 4.34
C THR A 136 -9.11 -10.17 4.21
N SER A 137 -8.61 -10.17 2.96
CA SER A 137 -7.24 -10.53 2.64
C SER A 137 -6.21 -9.57 3.21
N ALA A 138 -5.14 -10.14 3.77
CA ALA A 138 -3.92 -9.41 4.14
C ALA A 138 -3.15 -8.93 2.91
N LEU A 139 -2.36 -7.86 3.06
CA LEU A 139 -1.30 -7.54 2.10
C LEU A 139 -0.22 -8.61 2.20
N LYS A 140 0.12 -9.26 1.09
CA LYS A 140 1.17 -10.27 1.02
C LYS A 140 2.39 -9.70 0.32
N LEU A 141 3.51 -9.70 1.02
CA LEU A 141 4.81 -9.22 0.58
C LEU A 141 5.74 -10.41 0.31
N GLU A 142 6.55 -10.33 -0.74
CA GLU A 142 7.49 -11.39 -1.12
C GLU A 142 8.92 -11.02 -0.74
N ASP A 143 9.68 -11.96 -0.16
CA ASP A 143 11.13 -11.79 0.07
C ASP A 143 11.83 -11.48 -1.27
N PRO A 144 12.45 -10.30 -1.43
CA PRO A 144 13.06 -9.89 -2.70
C PRO A 144 14.20 -10.79 -3.14
N ARG A 145 14.70 -11.64 -2.24
CA ARG A 145 15.76 -12.61 -2.54
C ARG A 145 15.22 -13.97 -3.02
N SER A 146 13.89 -14.15 -3.06
CA SER A 146 13.26 -15.45 -3.37
C SER A 146 13.74 -16.04 -4.69
N SER A 147 13.86 -15.22 -5.74
CA SER A 147 14.36 -15.61 -7.06
C SER A 147 15.83 -16.12 -7.07
N ARG A 148 16.58 -15.82 -6.01
CA ARG A 148 17.99 -16.23 -5.85
C ARG A 148 18.15 -17.47 -4.96
N MET A 149 17.08 -17.91 -4.30
CA MET A 149 17.07 -19.02 -3.34
C MET A 149 16.77 -20.39 -3.98
N MET A 150 17.18 -20.60 -5.25
CA MET A 150 16.79 -21.76 -6.08
C MET A 150 17.06 -23.13 -5.45
N ALA A 151 18.08 -23.27 -4.63
CA ALA A 151 18.44 -24.54 -3.97
C ALA A 151 18.24 -24.49 -2.45
N ALA A 152 17.61 -23.44 -1.93
CA ALA A 152 17.39 -23.34 -0.49
C ALA A 152 16.26 -24.29 -0.06
N PRO A 153 16.44 -25.05 1.05
CA PRO A 153 15.34 -25.83 1.61
C PRO A 153 14.23 -24.90 2.13
N THR A 154 13.01 -25.41 2.15
CA THR A 154 11.86 -24.67 2.69
C THR A 154 12.06 -24.33 4.16
N ARG A 155 11.53 -23.20 4.59
CA ARG A 155 11.57 -22.81 6.00
C ARG A 155 10.59 -23.65 6.82
N ARG A 156 10.93 -23.88 8.08
CA ARG A 156 10.05 -24.60 9.01
C ARG A 156 8.74 -23.81 9.22
N LYS A 157 7.64 -24.51 9.46
CA LYS A 157 6.42 -23.88 9.96
C LYS A 157 6.73 -23.15 11.27
N GLY A 158 6.40 -21.88 11.35
CA GLY A 158 6.74 -21.02 12.50
C GLY A 158 8.20 -20.54 12.52
N ALA A 159 8.92 -20.58 11.39
CA ALA A 159 10.18 -19.86 11.27
C ALA A 159 9.99 -18.38 11.59
N ARG A 160 11.03 -17.73 12.11
CA ARG A 160 11.00 -16.29 12.41
C ARG A 160 10.58 -15.48 11.19
N GLU A 161 9.92 -14.37 11.43
CA GLU A 161 9.30 -13.54 10.40
C GLU A 161 10.29 -13.12 9.31
N GLU A 162 11.47 -12.66 9.71
CA GLU A 162 12.54 -12.25 8.79
C GLU A 162 13.13 -13.39 7.93
N LEU A 163 12.71 -14.63 8.17
CA LEU A 163 13.10 -15.81 7.41
C LEU A 163 11.98 -16.38 6.55
N GLN A 164 10.78 -15.83 6.61
CA GLN A 164 9.67 -16.25 5.76
C GLN A 164 9.88 -15.75 4.33
N VAL A 165 9.45 -16.57 3.35
CA VAL A 165 9.46 -16.16 1.94
C VAL A 165 8.35 -15.16 1.63
N PHE A 166 7.25 -15.26 2.36
CA PHE A 166 6.11 -14.35 2.27
C PHE A 166 5.75 -13.85 3.66
N HIS A 167 5.63 -12.54 3.78
CA HIS A 167 5.03 -11.89 4.94
C HIS A 167 3.59 -11.50 4.64
N ARG A 168 2.67 -11.68 5.60
CA ARG A 168 1.26 -11.29 5.49
C ARG A 168 0.97 -10.22 6.53
N ALA A 169 0.90 -8.98 6.08
CA ALA A 169 0.49 -7.87 6.92
C ALA A 169 -1.04 -7.77 6.94
N GLN A 170 -1.65 -7.95 8.12
CA GLN A 170 -3.08 -7.78 8.32
C GLN A 170 -3.30 -6.39 8.95
N PRO A 171 -3.67 -5.37 8.16
CA PRO A 171 -3.99 -4.05 8.68
C PRO A 171 -5.41 -4.02 9.27
N ALA A 172 -5.68 -3.01 10.07
CA ALA A 172 -7.02 -2.60 10.46
C ALA A 172 -7.45 -1.36 9.67
N ALA A 173 -8.74 -1.05 9.65
CA ALA A 173 -9.21 0.25 9.15
C ALA A 173 -8.54 1.39 9.94
N GLY A 174 -8.07 2.40 9.22
CA GLY A 174 -7.28 3.52 9.76
C GLY A 174 -5.77 3.32 9.74
N ASP A 175 -5.26 2.12 9.43
CA ASP A 175 -3.82 1.87 9.30
C ASP A 175 -3.24 2.40 8.00
N VAL A 176 -1.99 2.85 8.06
CA VAL A 176 -1.10 3.11 6.92
C VAL A 176 0.01 2.07 6.94
N LEU A 177 0.24 1.43 5.80
CA LEU A 177 1.43 0.62 5.55
C LEU A 177 2.29 1.30 4.50
N LEU A 178 3.64 1.36 4.73
CA LEU A 178 4.60 1.86 3.75
C LEU A 178 5.73 0.84 3.57
N TRP A 179 6.24 0.76 2.33
CA TRP A 179 7.39 -0.05 1.96
C TRP A 179 8.16 0.60 0.81
N GLU A 180 9.39 0.19 0.61
CA GLU A 180 10.16 0.60 -0.57
C GLU A 180 9.51 0.01 -1.84
N SER A 181 9.31 0.83 -2.86
CA SER A 181 8.48 0.53 -4.05
C SER A 181 8.95 -0.67 -4.88
N TRP A 182 10.21 -1.08 -4.73
CA TRP A 182 10.77 -2.28 -5.35
C TRP A 182 10.27 -3.60 -4.72
N LEU A 183 9.63 -3.54 -3.55
CA LEU A 183 9.14 -4.73 -2.84
C LEU A 183 7.90 -5.29 -3.52
N ARG A 184 8.00 -6.53 -4.01
CA ARG A 184 6.90 -7.23 -4.67
C ARG A 184 5.80 -7.57 -3.68
N HIS A 185 4.57 -7.25 -4.06
CA HIS A 185 3.42 -7.46 -3.20
C HIS A 185 2.16 -7.79 -4.02
N GLU A 186 1.16 -8.34 -3.32
CA GLU A 186 -0.15 -8.67 -3.86
C GLU A 186 -1.22 -8.58 -2.79
N VAL A 187 -2.48 -8.43 -3.20
CA VAL A 187 -3.65 -8.68 -2.36
C VAL A 187 -4.30 -9.96 -2.85
N PRO A 188 -4.18 -11.08 -2.11
CA PRO A 188 -4.87 -12.31 -2.46
C PRO A 188 -6.38 -12.10 -2.54
N MET A 189 -7.08 -13.00 -3.21
CA MET A 189 -8.53 -12.98 -3.34
C MET A 189 -9.21 -12.71 -2.00
N ASN A 190 -10.10 -11.72 -1.98
CA ASN A 190 -10.91 -11.38 -0.81
C ASN A 190 -11.98 -12.47 -0.59
N PRO A 191 -11.92 -13.22 0.53
CA PRO A 191 -12.92 -14.24 0.82
C PRO A 191 -14.11 -13.73 1.65
N ALA A 192 -14.08 -12.46 2.08
CA ALA A 192 -15.17 -11.86 2.84
C ALA A 192 -16.31 -11.42 1.91
N GLU A 193 -17.55 -11.46 2.42
CA GLU A 193 -18.73 -11.00 1.70
C GLU A 193 -18.72 -9.46 1.52
N ASP A 194 -18.10 -8.75 2.46
CA ASP A 194 -18.02 -7.30 2.45
C ASP A 194 -16.75 -6.80 1.71
N ASP A 195 -16.85 -5.58 1.18
CA ASP A 195 -15.79 -4.95 0.40
C ASP A 195 -14.59 -4.56 1.26
N ARG A 196 -13.40 -4.86 0.77
CA ARG A 196 -12.14 -4.31 1.26
C ARG A 196 -11.83 -3.02 0.52
N ILE A 197 -11.77 -1.89 1.24
CA ILE A 197 -11.51 -0.57 0.65
C ILE A 197 -10.17 -0.03 1.12
N SER A 198 -9.36 0.40 0.16
CA SER A 198 -8.06 0.98 0.44
C SER A 198 -7.70 2.11 -0.53
N ILE A 199 -6.84 3.01 -0.09
CA ILE A 199 -6.26 4.09 -0.89
C ILE A 199 -4.77 3.81 -0.99
N SER A 200 -4.31 3.51 -2.20
CA SER A 200 -2.90 3.26 -2.49
C SER A 200 -2.24 4.51 -3.07
N PHE A 201 -0.93 4.64 -2.87
CA PHE A 201 -0.20 5.82 -3.29
C PHE A 201 1.28 5.52 -3.51
N ASN A 202 1.92 6.38 -4.29
CA ASN A 202 3.34 6.34 -4.60
C ASN A 202 4.00 7.69 -4.36
N TYR A 203 5.24 7.64 -3.87
CA TYR A 203 6.11 8.78 -3.68
C TYR A 203 7.37 8.63 -4.51
N SER A 204 7.73 9.66 -5.25
CA SER A 204 8.92 9.75 -6.09
C SER A 204 9.90 10.78 -5.56
N TRP A 205 11.18 10.62 -5.88
CA TRP A 205 12.23 11.55 -5.45
C TRP A 205 12.26 12.77 -6.35
N ALA A 206 11.95 13.93 -5.76
CA ALA A 206 12.15 15.24 -6.35
C ALA A 206 13.53 15.80 -5.91
N HIS A 207 14.47 15.87 -6.85
CA HIS A 207 15.80 16.43 -6.59
C HIS A 207 15.72 17.91 -6.24
N ALA A 208 16.70 18.40 -5.44
CA ALA A 208 16.86 19.83 -5.22
C ALA A 208 17.18 20.53 -6.57
N THR A 209 16.53 21.63 -6.85
CA THR A 209 16.74 22.46 -8.05
C THR A 209 17.78 23.54 -7.80
#